data_9c77d4b2f01a2de5e2fe006963b3143d
#
_entry.id   9c77d4b2f01a2de5e2fe006963b3143d
#
_cell.length_a   1.000
_cell.length_b   1.000
_cell.length_c   1.000
_cell.angle_alpha   90.00
_cell.angle_beta   90.00
_cell.angle_gamma   90.00
#
_symmetry.space_group_name_H-M   'P 1'
#
loop_
_entity.id
_entity.type
_entity.pdbx_description
1 polymer ?
#
loop_
_entity_poly.entity_id
_entity_poly.type
_entity_poly.pdbx_seq_one_letter_code
_entity_poly.pdbx_strand_id
1 'polypeptide(L)'
;MCRGCLKVLKLVHKLFIKMGKFPSKTRRNASCLLLKESFAQLHGEAKNMGSEMWVAGRIVGILDDGFVLQDESGRVDVRWVEKVRVGDIVEVMASASFEALGDLKECAVFVGREVVVLVSCEDNFFIRPSDPNYRRAVLDLSFMERMKRRALVVDGIREFFKGEDFLEVETPELVRLPGMEPYLDVFKTEFVSTKGAAEDLYLITSPEYAMKKLLVSGCEKIFQICKSFRNKEVDSNLHNPEFTLLEWYRAYADFEDIMKDTENLVDYLAKKVCGGSKVLFQGNEVDVSTPWPRVRAADLFAEFAGIDAETFEDEEKLRIITMKKGYKAPRGTSYDDLFFSIFMNEIEPKLGLNKPVIVYEYPASMAALAKKCAGNSAYAERFEVYVAGMELCNAFTELNDPCEQEERFAFEREERIKMGKEDYAVDQSFIAALEFGMPPSGGNALGVDRLVMLLTDSPDIRDVLFFPHKDL
;
A
#
# COMPACT_ATOMS: atom_id res chain seq x y z
N MET A 1 42.14 -34.45 6.71
CA MET A 1 41.16 -33.36 6.73
C MET A 1 40.09 -33.65 7.79
N CYS A 2 39.95 -32.76 8.77
CA CYS A 2 39.01 -32.92 9.88
C CYS A 2 37.56 -32.83 9.38
N ARG A 3 36.61 -33.60 9.98
CA ARG A 3 35.17 -33.60 9.61
C ARG A 3 34.54 -32.20 9.63
N GLY A 4 35.08 -31.25 10.40
CA GLY A 4 34.69 -29.86 10.44
C GLY A 4 34.97 -29.09 9.14
N CYS A 5 36.17 -29.24 8.57
CA CYS A 5 36.54 -28.59 7.31
C CYS A 5 35.69 -29.03 6.12
N LEU A 6 35.22 -30.30 6.12
CA LEU A 6 34.31 -30.78 5.06
C LEU A 6 32.89 -30.21 5.16
N LYS A 7 32.43 -29.92 6.39
CA LYS A 7 31.11 -29.25 6.61
C LYS A 7 31.15 -27.77 6.19
N VAL A 8 32.25 -27.06 6.52
CA VAL A 8 32.45 -25.66 6.13
C VAL A 8 32.59 -25.54 4.61
N LEU A 9 33.38 -26.41 3.97
CA LEU A 9 33.52 -26.46 2.50
C LEU A 9 32.15 -26.79 1.83
N LYS A 10 31.35 -27.68 2.41
CA LYS A 10 30.00 -27.97 1.89
C LYS A 10 29.01 -26.82 2.11
N LEU A 11 29.15 -26.03 3.18
CA LEU A 11 28.34 -24.86 3.45
C LEU A 11 28.72 -23.73 2.49
N VAL A 12 30.01 -23.46 2.34
CA VAL A 12 30.52 -22.48 1.36
C VAL A 12 30.14 -22.90 -0.07
N HIS A 13 30.26 -24.19 -0.39
CA HIS A 13 29.86 -24.71 -1.71
C HIS A 13 28.32 -24.64 -1.92
N LYS A 14 27.50 -24.85 -0.88
CA LYS A 14 26.02 -24.63 -0.96
C LYS A 14 25.66 -23.16 -1.09
N LEU A 15 26.39 -22.26 -0.44
CA LEU A 15 26.24 -20.80 -0.59
C LEU A 15 26.63 -20.35 -2.01
N PHE A 16 27.74 -20.90 -2.57
CA PHE A 16 28.11 -20.65 -3.97
C PHE A 16 27.10 -21.15 -5.00
N ILE A 17 26.36 -22.23 -4.72
CA ILE A 17 25.32 -22.76 -5.63
C ILE A 17 24.02 -21.94 -5.54
N LYS A 18 23.72 -21.31 -4.38
CA LYS A 18 22.57 -20.39 -4.23
C LYS A 18 22.81 -19.01 -4.88
N MET A 19 24.05 -18.62 -5.07
CA MET A 19 24.43 -17.40 -5.76
C MET A 19 24.40 -17.67 -7.27
N GLY A 20 23.24 -17.38 -7.91
CA GLY A 20 23.10 -17.47 -9.35
C GLY A 20 24.23 -16.72 -10.07
N LYS A 21 24.62 -17.18 -11.26
CA LYS A 21 25.66 -16.56 -12.08
C LYS A 21 25.36 -15.08 -12.31
N PHE A 22 26.04 -14.21 -11.57
CA PHE A 22 26.02 -12.77 -11.84
C PHE A 22 26.78 -12.46 -13.14
N PRO A 23 26.34 -11.44 -13.91
CA PRO A 23 27.04 -11.06 -15.13
C PRO A 23 28.46 -10.59 -14.82
N SER A 24 29.37 -10.95 -15.67
CA SER A 24 30.82 -10.98 -15.58
C SER A 24 31.59 -9.65 -15.41
N LYS A 25 30.99 -8.60 -14.88
CA LYS A 25 31.62 -7.28 -14.74
C LYS A 25 31.92 -6.84 -13.31
N THR A 26 31.35 -7.48 -12.30
CA THR A 26 31.65 -7.18 -10.89
C THR A 26 32.25 -8.41 -10.21
N ARG A 27 33.24 -8.20 -9.35
CA ARG A 27 33.90 -9.26 -8.55
C ARG A 27 33.06 -9.64 -7.32
N ARG A 28 31.91 -8.99 -7.11
CA ARG A 28 31.05 -9.20 -5.94
C ARG A 28 30.65 -10.67 -5.81
N ASN A 29 31.04 -11.32 -4.71
CA ASN A 29 30.69 -12.68 -4.37
C ASN A 29 30.05 -12.84 -2.99
N ALA A 30 29.84 -11.72 -2.27
CA ALA A 30 29.18 -11.70 -0.97
C ALA A 30 28.39 -10.39 -0.78
N SER A 31 27.45 -10.40 0.16
CA SER A 31 26.75 -9.21 0.66
C SER A 31 27.23 -8.87 2.07
N CYS A 32 26.94 -7.66 2.54
CA CYS A 32 27.29 -7.25 3.89
C CYS A 32 26.65 -8.15 4.97
N LEU A 33 25.40 -8.60 4.76
CA LEU A 33 24.75 -9.53 5.67
C LEU A 33 25.41 -10.91 5.63
N LEU A 34 25.75 -11.41 4.45
CA LEU A 34 26.40 -12.71 4.29
C LEU A 34 27.78 -12.74 4.96
N LEU A 35 28.52 -11.63 4.91
CA LEU A 35 29.75 -11.48 5.68
C LEU A 35 29.48 -11.66 7.18
N LYS A 36 28.51 -10.93 7.74
CA LYS A 36 28.19 -11.03 9.18
C LYS A 36 27.72 -12.43 9.57
N GLU A 37 26.81 -13.05 8.81
CA GLU A 37 26.28 -14.38 9.08
C GLU A 37 27.34 -15.47 8.98
N SER A 38 28.19 -15.41 7.95
CA SER A 38 29.27 -16.37 7.77
C SER A 38 30.26 -16.38 8.94
N PHE A 39 30.47 -15.19 9.54
CA PHE A 39 31.37 -15.07 10.70
C PHE A 39 30.68 -15.36 12.03
N ALA A 40 29.39 -15.08 12.21
CA ALA A 40 28.65 -15.49 13.39
C ALA A 40 28.60 -17.03 13.55
N GLN A 41 28.50 -17.77 12.44
CA GLN A 41 28.53 -19.24 12.45
C GLN A 41 29.92 -19.86 12.68
N LEU A 42 30.99 -19.12 12.37
CA LEU A 42 32.39 -19.58 12.55
C LEU A 42 32.89 -19.41 13.99
N HIS A 43 32.15 -18.72 14.85
CA HIS A 43 32.49 -18.45 16.25
C HIS A 43 32.71 -19.74 17.10
N GLY A 44 32.32 -20.92 16.60
CA GLY A 44 32.47 -22.20 17.30
C GLY A 44 33.64 -23.06 16.85
N GLU A 45 34.25 -22.87 15.67
CA GLU A 45 35.11 -23.91 15.08
C GLU A 45 36.46 -23.47 14.45
N ALA A 46 36.78 -22.17 14.29
CA ALA A 46 38.06 -21.82 13.62
C ALA A 46 38.64 -20.45 14.02
N LYS A 47 39.72 -20.50 14.79
CA LYS A 47 40.72 -19.43 14.84
C LYS A 47 41.57 -19.54 13.54
N ASN A 48 41.44 -18.55 12.65
CA ASN A 48 42.17 -18.41 11.37
C ASN A 48 41.56 -19.16 10.17
N MET A 49 40.57 -18.58 9.50
CA MET A 49 40.34 -18.84 8.09
C MET A 49 40.27 -17.51 7.35
N GLY A 50 41.37 -17.12 6.71
CA GLY A 50 41.44 -15.98 5.80
C GLY A 50 40.75 -16.31 4.47
N SER A 51 39.42 -16.45 4.47
CA SER A 51 38.66 -16.47 3.21
C SER A 51 38.44 -15.03 2.77
N GLU A 52 39.09 -14.65 1.69
CA GLU A 52 38.87 -13.37 1.04
C GLU A 52 37.55 -13.38 0.30
N MET A 53 36.72 -12.34 0.54
CA MET A 53 35.44 -12.18 -0.12
C MET A 53 35.34 -10.78 -0.75
N TRP A 54 34.73 -10.71 -1.93
CA TRP A 54 34.43 -9.45 -2.60
C TRP A 54 33.00 -9.00 -2.27
N VAL A 55 32.92 -7.80 -1.74
CA VAL A 55 31.63 -7.12 -1.44
C VAL A 55 31.59 -5.80 -2.18
N ALA A 56 30.48 -5.50 -2.80
CA ALA A 56 30.25 -4.19 -3.41
C ALA A 56 29.15 -3.46 -2.66
N GLY A 57 29.35 -2.18 -2.43
CA GLY A 57 28.38 -1.34 -1.74
C GLY A 57 28.75 0.13 -1.80
N ARG A 58 27.98 0.93 -1.08
CA ARG A 58 28.21 2.37 -0.93
C ARG A 58 28.87 2.65 0.42
N ILE A 59 29.85 3.54 0.43
CA ILE A 59 30.41 4.06 1.66
C ILE A 59 29.43 5.05 2.28
N VAL A 60 28.95 4.76 3.49
CA VAL A 60 27.94 5.57 4.19
C VAL A 60 28.50 6.29 5.43
N GLY A 61 29.72 6.02 5.80
CA GLY A 61 30.41 6.68 6.91
C GLY A 61 31.91 6.47 6.86
N ILE A 62 32.68 7.37 7.44
CA ILE A 62 34.13 7.25 7.65
C ILE A 62 34.36 7.00 9.14
N LEU A 63 35.25 6.04 9.44
CA LEU A 63 35.72 5.70 10.77
C LEU A 63 37.17 6.20 10.93
N ASP A 64 37.69 6.23 12.15
CA ASP A 64 39.07 6.65 12.42
C ASP A 64 40.09 5.74 11.71
N ASP A 65 39.77 4.44 11.55
CA ASP A 65 40.62 3.45 10.94
C ASP A 65 40.02 2.72 9.74
N GLY A 66 38.95 3.34 9.11
CA GLY A 66 38.30 2.71 7.98
C GLY A 66 37.02 3.43 7.52
N PHE A 67 36.05 2.62 7.10
CA PHE A 67 34.76 3.14 6.63
C PHE A 67 33.62 2.12 6.85
N VAL A 68 32.39 2.64 6.82
CA VAL A 68 31.17 1.84 6.86
C VAL A 68 30.71 1.58 5.43
N LEU A 69 30.67 0.32 5.02
CA LEU A 69 30.15 -0.15 3.73
C LEU A 69 28.69 -0.58 3.92
N GLN A 70 27.83 -0.17 3.02
CA GLN A 70 26.42 -0.55 3.00
C GLN A 70 26.01 -1.11 1.63
N ASP A 71 25.25 -2.20 1.66
CA ASP A 71 24.47 -2.70 0.53
C ASP A 71 23.00 -2.87 0.95
N GLU A 72 22.14 -3.45 0.09
CA GLU A 72 20.74 -3.72 0.37
C GLU A 72 20.49 -4.67 1.56
N SER A 73 21.48 -5.47 1.91
CA SER A 73 21.40 -6.48 2.97
C SER A 73 21.79 -5.94 4.35
N GLY A 74 22.54 -4.84 4.41
CA GLY A 74 23.00 -4.28 5.68
C GLY A 74 24.27 -3.44 5.60
N ARG A 75 24.93 -3.30 6.76
CA ARG A 75 26.17 -2.53 6.92
C ARG A 75 27.28 -3.38 7.55
N VAL A 76 28.53 -3.12 7.14
CA VAL A 76 29.71 -3.65 7.79
C VAL A 76 30.77 -2.57 7.93
N ASP A 77 31.54 -2.62 9.02
CA ASP A 77 32.69 -1.76 9.24
C ASP A 77 33.91 -2.41 8.60
N VAL A 78 34.61 -1.68 7.76
CA VAL A 78 35.80 -2.15 7.04
C VAL A 78 36.99 -1.31 7.46
N ARG A 79 38.03 -1.92 8.04
CA ARG A 79 39.33 -1.26 8.29
C ARG A 79 40.06 -1.03 6.99
N TRP A 80 40.46 0.22 6.75
CA TRP A 80 41.11 0.65 5.54
C TRP A 80 41.92 1.91 5.78
N VAL A 81 43.14 1.99 5.28
CA VAL A 81 44.05 3.10 5.57
C VAL A 81 44.12 4.15 4.46
N GLU A 82 43.68 3.84 3.25
CA GLU A 82 43.74 4.80 2.15
C GLU A 82 42.49 5.68 2.11
N LYS A 83 42.62 6.81 1.44
CA LYS A 83 41.53 7.81 1.39
C LYS A 83 40.38 7.34 0.52
N VAL A 84 39.19 7.26 1.12
CA VAL A 84 37.89 7.03 0.46
C VAL A 84 36.92 8.13 0.85
N ARG A 85 35.79 8.25 0.13
CA ARG A 85 34.79 9.30 0.39
C ARG A 85 33.45 8.67 0.74
N VAL A 86 32.70 9.34 1.63
CA VAL A 86 31.29 9.02 1.84
C VAL A 86 30.53 9.21 0.53
N GLY A 87 29.72 8.26 0.14
CA GLY A 87 28.97 8.27 -1.11
C GLY A 87 29.60 7.43 -2.22
N ASP A 88 30.93 7.19 -2.21
CA ASP A 88 31.55 6.33 -3.22
C ASP A 88 30.92 4.94 -3.25
N ILE A 89 30.73 4.40 -4.44
CA ILE A 89 30.38 2.99 -4.64
C ILE A 89 31.67 2.23 -4.91
N VAL A 90 31.94 1.23 -4.09
CA VAL A 90 33.21 0.51 -4.13
C VAL A 90 32.99 -0.99 -4.18
N GLU A 91 33.96 -1.71 -4.75
CA GLU A 91 34.18 -3.12 -4.47
C GLU A 91 35.32 -3.25 -3.45
N VAL A 92 35.11 -4.09 -2.46
CA VAL A 92 36.09 -4.34 -1.39
C VAL A 92 36.38 -5.83 -1.34
N MET A 93 37.66 -6.19 -1.47
CA MET A 93 38.15 -7.50 -1.08
C MET A 93 38.47 -7.44 0.41
N ALA A 94 37.67 -8.08 1.24
CA ALA A 94 37.83 -8.07 2.68
C ALA A 94 38.13 -9.47 3.22
N SER A 95 39.01 -9.52 4.24
CA SER A 95 39.20 -10.69 5.09
C SER A 95 38.75 -10.37 6.51
N ALA A 96 38.14 -11.33 7.20
CA ALA A 96 37.81 -11.13 8.61
C ALA A 96 38.98 -11.51 9.51
N SER A 97 39.21 -10.70 10.53
CA SER A 97 40.02 -11.03 11.68
C SER A 97 39.21 -10.89 12.97
N PHE A 98 39.49 -11.71 13.96
CA PHE A 98 38.92 -11.58 15.29
C PHE A 98 39.91 -10.85 16.19
N GLU A 99 39.51 -9.72 16.73
CA GLU A 99 40.32 -9.02 17.73
C GLU A 99 39.61 -9.09 19.09
N ALA A 100 40.39 -9.42 20.12
CA ALA A 100 39.90 -9.34 21.51
C ALA A 100 39.93 -7.88 21.97
N LEU A 101 38.79 -7.27 22.11
CA LEU A 101 38.59 -5.93 22.69
C LEU A 101 38.31 -6.05 24.18
N GLY A 102 39.36 -6.31 25.00
CA GLY A 102 39.29 -6.36 26.45
C GLY A 102 38.25 -7.38 26.98
N ASP A 103 37.56 -7.04 28.07
CA ASP A 103 36.53 -7.89 28.69
C ASP A 103 35.20 -7.98 27.94
N LEU A 104 35.08 -7.36 26.76
CA LEU A 104 33.90 -7.38 25.89
C LEU A 104 34.12 -8.43 24.76
N LYS A 105 33.08 -9.21 24.50
CA LYS A 105 33.02 -10.27 23.48
C LYS A 105 33.81 -9.97 22.20
N GLU A 106 34.55 -10.94 21.69
CA GLU A 106 35.27 -10.91 20.40
C GLU A 106 34.33 -10.33 19.29
N CYS A 107 34.70 -9.20 18.70
CA CYS A 107 34.00 -8.63 17.55
C CYS A 107 34.73 -9.01 16.27
N ALA A 108 34.00 -9.42 15.24
CA ALA A 108 34.54 -9.62 13.92
C ALA A 108 34.90 -8.27 13.28
N VAL A 109 36.18 -8.11 12.92
CA VAL A 109 36.68 -6.93 12.22
C VAL A 109 36.99 -7.33 10.79
N PHE A 110 36.43 -6.58 9.84
CA PHE A 110 36.74 -6.79 8.42
C PHE A 110 37.90 -5.90 8.03
N VAL A 111 38.96 -6.50 7.51
CA VAL A 111 40.13 -5.77 7.02
C VAL A 111 40.09 -5.76 5.50
N GLY A 112 39.96 -4.56 4.91
CA GLY A 112 40.09 -4.40 3.47
C GLY A 112 41.49 -4.75 2.99
N ARG A 113 41.57 -5.56 1.94
CA ARG A 113 42.80 -5.92 1.25
C ARG A 113 42.96 -5.15 -0.05
N GLU A 114 41.88 -4.94 -0.74
CA GLU A 114 41.79 -4.17 -1.97
C GLU A 114 40.45 -3.42 -2.00
N VAL A 115 40.49 -2.15 -2.35
CA VAL A 115 39.28 -1.33 -2.55
C VAL A 115 39.37 -0.73 -3.94
N VAL A 116 38.32 -0.99 -4.74
CA VAL A 116 38.21 -0.44 -6.09
C VAL A 116 37.02 0.50 -6.12
N VAL A 117 37.23 1.79 -6.38
CA VAL A 117 36.18 2.76 -6.54
C VAL A 117 35.52 2.55 -7.91
N LEU A 118 34.28 2.09 -7.91
CA LEU A 118 33.48 1.88 -9.12
C LEU A 118 32.85 3.19 -9.60
N VAL A 119 32.35 4.00 -8.65
CA VAL A 119 31.72 5.28 -8.90
C VAL A 119 32.15 6.23 -7.79
N SER A 120 32.84 7.31 -8.14
CA SER A 120 33.16 8.37 -7.19
C SER A 120 31.95 9.29 -7.01
N CYS A 121 31.63 9.60 -5.76
CA CYS A 121 30.61 10.59 -5.44
C CYS A 121 31.26 11.98 -5.45
N GLU A 122 30.63 12.95 -6.10
CA GLU A 122 31.05 14.34 -6.01
C GLU A 122 30.87 14.88 -4.58
N ASP A 123 31.64 15.89 -4.21
CA ASP A 123 31.64 16.44 -2.86
C ASP A 123 30.24 16.83 -2.40
N ASN A 124 29.87 16.46 -1.16
CA ASN A 124 28.60 16.69 -0.47
C ASN A 124 27.56 15.57 -0.51
N PHE A 125 27.97 14.33 -0.32
CA PHE A 125 27.04 13.26 0.04
C PHE A 125 26.49 13.46 1.48
N PHE A 126 25.71 14.55 1.67
CA PHE A 126 24.96 14.79 2.89
C PHE A 126 23.49 14.52 2.63
N ILE A 127 22.88 13.64 3.42
CA ILE A 127 21.44 13.36 3.36
C ILE A 127 20.76 14.18 4.45
N ARG A 128 19.80 15.00 4.05
CA ARG A 128 18.99 15.85 4.93
C ARG A 128 17.61 15.21 5.13
N PRO A 129 16.92 15.50 6.25
CA PRO A 129 15.53 15.07 6.43
C PRO A 129 14.57 15.54 5.32
N SER A 130 14.94 16.65 4.64
CA SER A 130 14.18 17.21 3.51
C SER A 130 14.52 16.59 2.16
N ASP A 131 15.51 15.69 2.09
CA ASP A 131 15.86 15.01 0.84
C ASP A 131 14.78 14.00 0.44
N PRO A 132 14.58 13.77 -0.87
CA PRO A 132 13.66 12.78 -1.38
C PRO A 132 13.89 11.38 -0.78
N ASN A 133 12.84 10.60 -0.63
CA ASN A 133 12.89 9.28 0.01
C ASN A 133 13.93 8.33 -0.62
N TYR A 134 14.07 8.34 -1.95
CA TYR A 134 15.07 7.47 -2.61
C TYR A 134 16.52 7.80 -2.20
N ARG A 135 16.82 9.05 -1.82
CA ARG A 135 18.13 9.44 -1.28
C ARG A 135 18.25 9.07 0.20
N ARG A 136 17.17 9.31 0.97
CA ARG A 136 17.10 8.95 2.40
C ARG A 136 17.26 7.44 2.59
N ALA A 137 16.70 6.64 1.68
CA ALA A 137 16.79 5.18 1.70
C ALA A 137 18.22 4.65 1.76
N VAL A 138 19.22 5.40 1.28
CA VAL A 138 20.64 5.01 1.36
C VAL A 138 21.14 4.92 2.81
N LEU A 139 20.63 5.76 3.72
CA LEU A 139 21.04 5.76 5.12
C LEU A 139 19.98 5.21 6.09
N ASP A 140 18.73 5.18 5.68
CA ASP A 140 17.61 4.70 6.48
C ASP A 140 17.30 3.22 6.18
N LEU A 141 17.94 2.33 6.94
CA LEU A 141 17.68 0.89 6.81
C LEU A 141 16.26 0.52 7.21
N SER A 142 15.61 1.30 8.09
CA SER A 142 14.22 1.06 8.49
C SER A 142 13.26 1.36 7.34
N PHE A 143 13.55 2.39 6.54
CA PHE A 143 12.81 2.68 5.31
C PHE A 143 12.94 1.54 4.29
N MET A 144 14.16 1.04 4.05
CA MET A 144 14.37 -0.09 3.15
C MET A 144 13.67 -1.36 3.63
N GLU A 145 13.63 -1.60 4.93
CA GLU A 145 12.88 -2.74 5.49
C GLU A 145 11.37 -2.58 5.25
N ARG A 146 10.83 -1.38 5.42
CA ARG A 146 9.42 -1.09 5.07
C ARG A 146 9.13 -1.36 3.59
N MET A 147 10.04 -0.95 2.69
CA MET A 147 9.88 -1.21 1.25
C MET A 147 9.92 -2.71 0.91
N LYS A 148 10.77 -3.49 1.59
CA LYS A 148 10.80 -4.96 1.47
C LYS A 148 9.49 -5.57 1.95
N ARG A 149 8.96 -5.10 3.09
CA ARG A 149 7.64 -5.54 3.59
C ARG A 149 6.52 -5.14 2.66
N ARG A 150 6.58 -3.94 2.06
CA ARG A 150 5.64 -3.55 0.99
C ARG A 150 5.64 -4.56 -0.16
N ALA A 151 6.81 -4.96 -0.64
CA ALA A 151 6.92 -5.98 -1.69
C ALA A 151 6.30 -7.32 -1.24
N LEU A 152 6.54 -7.75 0.02
CA LEU A 152 5.92 -8.96 0.57
C LEU A 152 4.39 -8.85 0.68
N VAL A 153 3.84 -7.67 0.96
CA VAL A 153 2.39 -7.43 0.95
C VAL A 153 1.83 -7.62 -0.45
N VAL A 154 2.44 -7.00 -1.47
CA VAL A 154 1.98 -7.09 -2.87
C VAL A 154 2.07 -8.53 -3.38
N ASP A 155 3.17 -9.24 -3.09
CA ASP A 155 3.30 -10.67 -3.44
C ASP A 155 2.27 -11.52 -2.69
N GLY A 156 2.05 -11.23 -1.40
CA GLY A 156 1.06 -11.93 -0.58
C GLY A 156 -0.38 -11.74 -1.07
N ILE A 157 -0.74 -10.56 -1.54
CA ILE A 157 -2.04 -10.30 -2.19
C ILE A 157 -2.21 -11.24 -3.39
N ARG A 158 -1.20 -11.32 -4.27
CA ARG A 158 -1.25 -12.22 -5.43
C ARG A 158 -1.35 -13.68 -5.04
N GLU A 159 -0.60 -14.11 -4.03
CA GLU A 159 -0.66 -15.49 -3.53
C GLU A 159 -2.05 -15.82 -2.96
N PHE A 160 -2.63 -14.90 -2.17
CA PHE A 160 -3.96 -15.09 -1.58
C PHE A 160 -5.02 -15.27 -2.67
N PHE A 161 -5.15 -14.31 -3.59
CA PHE A 161 -6.19 -14.36 -4.62
C PHE A 161 -6.00 -15.52 -5.61
N LYS A 162 -4.76 -15.85 -5.99
CA LYS A 162 -4.48 -17.02 -6.82
C LYS A 162 -4.80 -18.34 -6.09
N GLY A 163 -4.61 -18.37 -4.77
CA GLY A 163 -5.02 -19.51 -3.93
C GLY A 163 -6.53 -19.73 -3.84
N GLU A 164 -7.31 -18.66 -4.06
CA GLU A 164 -8.77 -18.64 -4.08
C GLU A 164 -9.35 -18.68 -5.52
N ASP A 165 -8.53 -19.06 -6.51
CA ASP A 165 -8.89 -19.20 -7.93
C ASP A 165 -9.32 -17.88 -8.61
N PHE A 166 -8.83 -16.73 -8.16
CA PHE A 166 -9.03 -15.46 -8.84
C PHE A 166 -8.02 -15.27 -9.98
N LEU A 167 -8.50 -14.71 -11.09
CA LEU A 167 -7.68 -14.29 -12.22
C LEU A 167 -7.15 -12.85 -11.97
N GLU A 168 -5.82 -12.67 -12.01
CA GLU A 168 -5.21 -11.34 -12.05
C GLU A 168 -5.45 -10.73 -13.43
N VAL A 169 -6.05 -9.54 -13.49
CA VAL A 169 -6.38 -8.84 -14.73
C VAL A 169 -5.69 -7.48 -14.79
N GLU A 170 -5.59 -6.92 -15.98
CA GLU A 170 -5.10 -5.56 -16.23
C GLU A 170 -6.16 -4.80 -17.03
N THR A 171 -6.44 -3.57 -16.63
CA THR A 171 -7.35 -2.66 -17.31
C THR A 171 -6.66 -1.33 -17.60
N PRO A 172 -7.14 -0.50 -18.55
CA PRO A 172 -6.51 0.78 -18.85
C PRO A 172 -6.53 1.74 -17.66
N GLU A 173 -5.40 2.37 -17.37
CA GLU A 173 -5.29 3.48 -16.41
C GLU A 173 -5.58 4.85 -17.06
N LEU A 174 -5.62 4.90 -18.39
CA LEU A 174 -5.91 6.08 -19.19
C LEU A 174 -7.18 5.82 -20.00
N VAL A 175 -8.24 6.61 -19.74
CA VAL A 175 -9.58 6.39 -20.26
C VAL A 175 -10.14 7.65 -20.93
N ARG A 176 -11.15 7.48 -21.83
CA ARG A 176 -11.85 8.61 -22.44
C ARG A 176 -12.85 9.27 -21.51
N LEU A 177 -13.46 8.48 -20.65
CA LEU A 177 -14.46 8.96 -19.69
C LEU A 177 -14.10 8.39 -18.31
N PRO A 178 -13.91 9.24 -17.31
CA PRO A 178 -13.61 8.81 -15.94
C PRO A 178 -14.90 8.37 -15.21
N GLY A 179 -14.74 7.92 -13.97
CA GLY A 179 -15.86 7.67 -13.06
C GLY A 179 -16.67 8.93 -12.79
N MET A 180 -17.98 8.76 -12.50
CA MET A 180 -18.92 9.88 -12.36
C MET A 180 -18.98 10.44 -10.93
N GLU A 181 -18.25 9.83 -9.97
CA GLU A 181 -18.30 10.21 -8.55
C GLU A 181 -18.15 11.73 -8.35
N PRO A 182 -19.14 12.42 -7.75
CA PRO A 182 -19.17 13.89 -7.71
C PRO A 182 -18.06 14.48 -6.83
N TYR A 183 -17.62 13.76 -5.82
CA TYR A 183 -16.59 14.24 -4.87
C TYR A 183 -15.16 14.07 -5.36
N LEU A 184 -14.90 13.17 -6.33
CA LEU A 184 -13.55 12.93 -6.84
C LEU A 184 -13.18 13.91 -7.95
N ASP A 185 -11.96 14.42 -7.90
CA ASP A 185 -11.35 15.23 -8.94
C ASP A 185 -10.36 14.38 -9.75
N VAL A 186 -10.49 14.41 -11.08
CA VAL A 186 -9.68 13.61 -12.00
C VAL A 186 -8.46 14.37 -12.50
N PHE A 187 -7.43 13.65 -12.95
CA PHE A 187 -6.37 14.21 -13.77
C PHE A 187 -6.73 14.07 -15.24
N LYS A 188 -6.72 15.19 -15.94
CA LYS A 188 -6.97 15.27 -17.38
C LYS A 188 -5.65 15.40 -18.13
N THR A 189 -5.57 14.75 -19.29
CA THR A 189 -4.45 14.88 -20.24
C THR A 189 -4.96 14.89 -21.68
N GLU A 190 -4.07 15.15 -22.62
CA GLU A 190 -4.39 15.15 -24.05
C GLU A 190 -3.61 14.06 -24.77
N PHE A 191 -4.31 13.23 -25.55
CA PHE A 191 -3.69 12.32 -26.49
C PHE A 191 -3.65 12.97 -27.87
N VAL A 192 -2.46 13.06 -28.44
CA VAL A 192 -2.26 13.60 -29.79
C VAL A 192 -1.83 12.49 -30.74
N SER A 193 -2.63 12.20 -31.74
CA SER A 193 -2.31 11.20 -32.77
C SER A 193 -1.17 11.68 -33.66
N THR A 194 -0.51 10.75 -34.36
CA THR A 194 0.53 11.07 -35.35
C THR A 194 0.05 11.97 -36.50
N LYS A 195 -1.26 12.07 -36.69
CA LYS A 195 -1.89 12.94 -37.69
C LYS A 195 -2.33 14.30 -37.12
N GLY A 196 -2.00 14.59 -35.84
CA GLY A 196 -2.32 15.85 -35.19
C GLY A 196 -3.76 15.93 -34.63
N ALA A 197 -4.56 14.86 -34.69
CA ALA A 197 -5.84 14.84 -34.00
C ALA A 197 -5.63 14.69 -32.49
N ALA A 198 -6.26 15.57 -31.72
CA ALA A 198 -6.19 15.59 -30.26
C ALA A 198 -7.52 15.11 -29.66
N GLU A 199 -7.44 14.36 -28.57
CA GLU A 199 -8.58 13.97 -27.75
C GLU A 199 -8.24 14.06 -26.25
N ASP A 200 -9.22 14.48 -25.45
CA ASP A 200 -9.09 14.50 -24.00
C ASP A 200 -9.11 13.07 -23.44
N LEU A 201 -8.17 12.76 -22.55
CA LEU A 201 -8.13 11.54 -21.79
C LEU A 201 -7.98 11.85 -20.30
N TYR A 202 -8.34 10.88 -19.46
CA TYR A 202 -8.34 11.01 -18.02
C TYR A 202 -7.62 9.83 -17.39
N LEU A 203 -6.86 10.08 -16.32
CA LEU A 203 -6.35 9.03 -15.45
C LEU A 203 -7.49 8.52 -14.54
N ILE A 204 -7.56 7.21 -14.38
CA ILE A 204 -8.64 6.57 -13.59
C ILE A 204 -8.56 6.92 -12.11
N THR A 205 -9.71 7.10 -11.47
CA THR A 205 -9.85 7.17 -10.01
C THR A 205 -9.94 5.77 -9.38
N SER A 206 -10.35 4.77 -10.19
CA SER A 206 -10.50 3.35 -9.87
C SER A 206 -10.62 2.55 -11.17
N PRO A 207 -10.25 1.27 -11.22
CA PRO A 207 -10.43 0.39 -12.38
C PRO A 207 -11.86 -0.18 -12.51
N GLU A 208 -12.78 0.18 -11.62
CA GLU A 208 -14.11 -0.41 -11.40
C GLU A 208 -14.91 -0.64 -12.69
N TYR A 209 -15.10 0.41 -13.51
CA TYR A 209 -15.93 0.30 -14.73
C TYR A 209 -15.37 -0.72 -15.73
N ALA A 210 -14.05 -0.76 -15.87
CA ALA A 210 -13.42 -1.72 -16.77
C ALA A 210 -13.49 -3.15 -16.21
N MET A 211 -13.28 -3.32 -14.91
CA MET A 211 -13.36 -4.64 -14.27
C MET A 211 -14.79 -5.20 -14.29
N LYS A 212 -15.82 -4.37 -14.09
CA LYS A 212 -17.23 -4.79 -14.23
C LYS A 212 -17.56 -5.22 -15.67
N LYS A 213 -17.00 -4.61 -16.68
CA LYS A 213 -17.11 -5.09 -18.07
C LYS A 213 -16.49 -6.49 -18.27
N LEU A 214 -15.47 -6.85 -17.48
CA LEU A 214 -14.90 -8.21 -17.51
C LEU A 214 -15.86 -9.22 -16.83
N LEU A 215 -16.59 -8.85 -15.77
CA LEU A 215 -17.66 -9.70 -15.22
C LEU A 215 -18.75 -9.99 -16.27
N VAL A 216 -19.16 -8.98 -17.04
CA VAL A 216 -20.10 -9.14 -18.16
C VAL A 216 -19.55 -10.09 -19.23
N SER A 217 -18.23 -10.12 -19.44
CA SER A 217 -17.58 -11.03 -20.37
C SER A 217 -17.47 -12.49 -19.89
N GLY A 218 -17.91 -12.77 -18.65
CA GLY A 218 -17.90 -14.12 -18.06
C GLY A 218 -16.70 -14.41 -17.16
N CYS A 219 -15.91 -13.42 -16.77
CA CYS A 219 -14.88 -13.59 -15.75
C CYS A 219 -15.53 -13.57 -14.35
N GLU A 220 -15.58 -14.70 -13.65
CA GLU A 220 -16.36 -14.84 -12.41
C GLU A 220 -15.63 -14.36 -11.17
N LYS A 221 -14.29 -14.49 -11.13
CA LYS A 221 -13.42 -14.07 -10.00
C LYS A 221 -12.20 -13.37 -10.57
N ILE A 222 -12.10 -12.09 -10.35
CA ILE A 222 -11.00 -11.25 -10.87
C ILE A 222 -10.45 -10.33 -9.80
N PHE A 223 -9.16 -10.05 -9.86
CA PHE A 223 -8.53 -9.00 -9.08
C PHE A 223 -7.50 -8.24 -9.88
N GLN A 224 -7.22 -7.01 -9.50
CA GLN A 224 -6.22 -6.15 -10.09
C GLN A 224 -5.52 -5.35 -9.02
N ILE A 225 -4.19 -5.23 -9.12
CA ILE A 225 -3.39 -4.25 -8.39
C ILE A 225 -2.94 -3.21 -9.39
N CYS A 226 -3.43 -1.99 -9.30
CA CYS A 226 -3.13 -0.92 -10.25
C CYS A 226 -2.82 0.41 -9.57
N LYS A 227 -2.35 1.37 -10.36
CA LYS A 227 -2.30 2.76 -9.97
C LYS A 227 -3.66 3.41 -10.21
N SER A 228 -4.06 4.22 -9.23
CA SER A 228 -5.23 5.09 -9.31
C SER A 228 -4.83 6.51 -8.95
N PHE A 229 -5.59 7.49 -9.44
CA PHE A 229 -5.17 8.88 -9.42
C PHE A 229 -6.34 9.76 -8.96
N ARG A 230 -6.13 10.55 -7.90
CA ARG A 230 -7.11 11.51 -7.42
C ARG A 230 -6.46 12.87 -7.25
N ASN A 231 -7.03 13.86 -7.91
CA ASN A 231 -6.54 15.23 -7.87
C ASN A 231 -7.06 15.94 -6.60
N LYS A 232 -6.32 16.92 -6.10
CA LYS A 232 -6.68 17.75 -4.93
C LYS A 232 -6.73 17.01 -3.57
N GLU A 233 -6.29 15.77 -3.49
CA GLU A 233 -6.22 14.98 -2.26
C GLU A 233 -4.79 14.94 -1.68
N VAL A 234 -4.21 16.09 -1.28
CA VAL A 234 -2.78 16.16 -0.90
C VAL A 234 -2.50 16.63 0.53
N ASP A 235 -3.49 17.09 1.27
CA ASP A 235 -3.28 17.72 2.58
C ASP A 235 -3.45 16.76 3.78
N SER A 236 -3.34 15.45 3.54
CA SER A 236 -3.49 14.40 4.54
C SER A 236 -2.28 13.46 4.56
N ASN A 237 -1.98 12.89 5.72
CA ASN A 237 -0.97 11.84 5.85
C ASN A 237 -1.44 10.49 5.28
N LEU A 238 -2.71 10.36 4.88
CA LEU A 238 -3.32 9.15 4.36
C LEU A 238 -3.50 9.16 2.83
N HIS A 239 -3.15 10.27 2.17
CA HIS A 239 -3.40 10.47 0.74
C HIS A 239 -2.12 10.81 -0.03
N ASN A 240 -2.06 10.31 -1.25
CA ASN A 240 -1.07 10.70 -2.28
C ASN A 240 -1.82 10.73 -3.62
N PRO A 241 -1.60 11.72 -4.50
CA PRO A 241 -2.36 11.86 -5.75
C PRO A 241 -2.29 10.64 -6.66
N GLU A 242 -1.18 9.92 -6.64
CA GLU A 242 -1.00 8.60 -7.24
C GLU A 242 -0.84 7.58 -6.12
N PHE A 243 -1.70 6.59 -6.06
CA PHE A 243 -1.70 5.55 -5.04
C PHE A 243 -1.92 4.17 -5.64
N THR A 244 -1.68 3.13 -4.85
CA THR A 244 -1.90 1.76 -5.30
C THR A 244 -3.20 1.23 -4.73
N LEU A 245 -4.08 0.79 -5.63
CA LEU A 245 -5.38 0.20 -5.30
C LEU A 245 -5.35 -1.30 -5.63
N LEU A 246 -5.95 -2.08 -4.75
CA LEU A 246 -6.33 -3.46 -5.00
C LEU A 246 -7.84 -3.49 -5.16
N GLU A 247 -8.32 -3.92 -6.31
CA GLU A 247 -9.73 -4.23 -6.49
C GLU A 247 -9.95 -5.68 -6.84
N TRP A 248 -11.04 -6.25 -6.33
CA TRP A 248 -11.47 -7.58 -6.71
C TRP A 248 -12.98 -7.66 -6.79
N TYR A 249 -13.44 -8.52 -7.66
CA TYR A 249 -14.85 -8.77 -7.93
C TYR A 249 -15.11 -10.26 -7.99
N ARG A 250 -16.28 -10.65 -7.50
CA ARG A 250 -16.72 -12.03 -7.42
C ARG A 250 -18.17 -12.13 -7.85
N ALA A 251 -18.41 -12.85 -8.95
CA ALA A 251 -19.75 -13.13 -9.44
C ALA A 251 -20.46 -14.13 -8.50
N TYR A 252 -21.79 -14.05 -8.45
CA TYR A 252 -22.66 -14.87 -7.61
C TYR A 252 -22.35 -14.75 -6.10
N ALA A 253 -21.92 -13.58 -5.70
CA ALA A 253 -21.60 -13.20 -4.34
C ALA A 253 -22.23 -11.85 -3.98
N ASP A 254 -22.33 -11.57 -2.71
CA ASP A 254 -22.81 -10.30 -2.15
C ASP A 254 -21.76 -9.64 -1.23
N PHE A 255 -22.12 -8.53 -0.63
CA PHE A 255 -21.24 -7.78 0.26
C PHE A 255 -20.81 -8.58 1.50
N GLU A 256 -21.61 -9.56 1.98
CA GLU A 256 -21.22 -10.40 3.12
C GLU A 256 -20.10 -11.39 2.76
N ASP A 257 -20.08 -11.89 1.52
CA ASP A 257 -18.99 -12.72 1.02
C ASP A 257 -17.72 -11.89 0.86
N ILE A 258 -17.85 -10.65 0.37
CA ILE A 258 -16.72 -9.70 0.24
C ILE A 258 -16.17 -9.28 1.62
N MET A 259 -17.02 -9.14 2.65
CA MET A 259 -16.56 -8.95 4.03
C MET A 259 -15.62 -10.08 4.47
N LYS A 260 -15.99 -11.34 4.19
CA LYS A 260 -15.17 -12.53 4.53
C LYS A 260 -13.86 -12.56 3.76
N ASP A 261 -13.90 -12.24 2.45
CA ASP A 261 -12.69 -12.15 1.63
C ASP A 261 -11.74 -11.07 2.21
N THR A 262 -12.27 -9.91 2.61
CA THR A 262 -11.50 -8.81 3.20
C THR A 262 -10.86 -9.20 4.53
N GLU A 263 -11.65 -9.79 5.44
CA GLU A 263 -11.17 -10.27 6.74
C GLU A 263 -10.04 -11.29 6.57
N ASN A 264 -10.23 -12.28 5.69
CA ASN A 264 -9.26 -13.34 5.44
C ASN A 264 -7.98 -12.83 4.79
N LEU A 265 -8.07 -11.91 3.83
CA LEU A 265 -6.92 -11.28 3.18
C LEU A 265 -6.03 -10.55 4.18
N VAL A 266 -6.62 -9.69 5.01
CA VAL A 266 -5.85 -8.88 5.97
C VAL A 266 -5.20 -9.75 7.04
N ASP A 267 -5.91 -10.75 7.58
CA ASP A 267 -5.35 -11.69 8.55
C ASP A 267 -4.22 -12.54 7.94
N TYR A 268 -4.39 -13.01 6.70
CA TYR A 268 -3.35 -13.73 5.95
C TYR A 268 -2.08 -12.87 5.80
N LEU A 269 -2.23 -11.61 5.38
CA LEU A 269 -1.10 -10.72 5.16
C LEU A 269 -0.41 -10.33 6.48
N ALA A 270 -1.16 -10.12 7.56
CA ALA A 270 -0.59 -9.87 8.88
C ALA A 270 0.26 -11.05 9.35
N LYS A 271 -0.22 -12.28 9.20
CA LYS A 271 0.56 -13.49 9.53
C LYS A 271 1.82 -13.61 8.69
N LYS A 272 1.73 -13.30 7.39
CA LYS A 272 2.86 -13.37 6.46
C LYS A 272 3.93 -12.32 6.72
N VAL A 273 3.54 -11.08 7.01
CA VAL A 273 4.44 -9.91 7.10
C VAL A 273 4.89 -9.64 8.54
N CYS A 274 3.98 -9.80 9.51
CA CYS A 274 4.22 -9.49 10.92
C CYS A 274 4.41 -10.75 11.79
N GLY A 275 4.18 -11.95 11.25
CA GLY A 275 4.33 -13.22 11.95
C GLY A 275 3.14 -13.60 12.84
N GLY A 276 2.02 -12.86 12.79
CA GLY A 276 0.81 -13.15 13.55
C GLY A 276 -0.31 -12.18 13.21
N SER A 277 -1.50 -12.39 13.81
CA SER A 277 -2.69 -11.55 13.58
C SER A 277 -2.73 -10.28 14.45
N LYS A 278 -1.69 -10.02 15.25
CA LYS A 278 -1.56 -8.80 16.04
C LYS A 278 -0.53 -7.91 15.41
N VAL A 279 -0.93 -6.71 15.05
CA VAL A 279 -0.06 -5.70 14.42
C VAL A 279 0.08 -4.50 15.34
N LEU A 280 1.27 -3.91 15.37
CA LEU A 280 1.50 -2.63 16.06
C LEU A 280 1.24 -1.51 15.05
N PHE A 281 0.40 -0.55 15.44
CA PHE A 281 0.17 0.65 14.63
C PHE A 281 0.00 1.88 15.52
N GLN A 282 0.86 2.87 15.37
CA GLN A 282 0.89 4.12 16.16
C GLN A 282 0.87 3.88 17.68
N GLY A 283 1.65 2.88 18.14
CA GLY A 283 1.77 2.53 19.54
C GLY A 283 0.63 1.68 20.10
N ASN A 284 -0.39 1.34 19.30
CA ASN A 284 -1.50 0.48 19.71
C ASN A 284 -1.35 -0.91 19.08
N GLU A 285 -1.66 -1.96 19.85
CA GLU A 285 -1.78 -3.32 19.33
C GLU A 285 -3.19 -3.48 18.73
N VAL A 286 -3.26 -3.78 17.44
CA VAL A 286 -4.51 -4.06 16.72
C VAL A 286 -4.57 -5.55 16.40
N ASP A 287 -5.61 -6.24 16.86
CA ASP A 287 -5.88 -7.64 16.57
C ASP A 287 -6.70 -7.76 15.28
N VAL A 288 -6.04 -8.11 14.18
CA VAL A 288 -6.69 -8.26 12.86
C VAL A 288 -7.24 -9.68 12.62
N SER A 289 -7.22 -10.57 13.64
CA SER A 289 -7.81 -11.91 13.53
C SER A 289 -9.32 -11.85 13.25
N THR A 290 -9.80 -12.79 12.43
CA THR A 290 -11.24 -12.90 12.08
C THR A 290 -12.03 -13.60 13.18
N PRO A 291 -13.36 -13.38 13.33
CA PRO A 291 -14.17 -12.38 12.62
C PRO A 291 -14.05 -10.97 13.20
N TRP A 292 -14.36 -9.96 12.38
CA TRP A 292 -14.41 -8.57 12.83
C TRP A 292 -15.83 -8.16 13.27
N PRO A 293 -15.94 -7.18 14.20
CA PRO A 293 -17.21 -6.54 14.51
C PRO A 293 -17.85 -5.92 13.28
N ARG A 294 -19.17 -6.07 13.14
CA ARG A 294 -19.99 -5.49 12.08
C ARG A 294 -21.01 -4.56 12.71
N VAL A 295 -21.02 -3.31 12.33
CA VAL A 295 -21.87 -2.27 12.91
C VAL A 295 -22.54 -1.48 11.78
N ARG A 296 -23.84 -1.25 11.89
CA ARG A 296 -24.57 -0.43 10.92
C ARG A 296 -24.18 1.04 11.06
N ALA A 297 -24.12 1.77 9.94
CA ALA A 297 -23.82 3.20 9.97
C ALA A 297 -24.76 3.97 10.88
N ALA A 298 -26.06 3.68 10.83
CA ALA A 298 -27.07 4.33 11.70
C ALA A 298 -26.83 4.08 13.20
N ASP A 299 -26.38 2.86 13.58
CA ASP A 299 -26.11 2.52 14.97
C ASP A 299 -24.90 3.28 15.52
N LEU A 300 -23.87 3.52 14.67
CA LEU A 300 -22.72 4.36 15.04
C LEU A 300 -23.12 5.83 15.28
N PHE A 301 -24.02 6.36 14.47
CA PHE A 301 -24.57 7.71 14.68
C PHE A 301 -25.35 7.80 15.99
N ALA A 302 -26.10 6.77 16.35
CA ALA A 302 -26.81 6.71 17.62
C ALA A 302 -25.84 6.63 18.81
N GLU A 303 -24.82 5.77 18.71
CA GLU A 303 -23.85 5.52 19.78
C GLU A 303 -22.92 6.70 20.02
N PHE A 304 -22.29 7.21 18.96
CA PHE A 304 -21.20 8.19 19.11
C PHE A 304 -21.63 9.64 18.94
N ALA A 305 -22.72 9.89 18.19
CA ALA A 305 -23.22 11.23 17.91
C ALA A 305 -24.55 11.55 18.58
N GLY A 306 -25.25 10.56 19.18
CA GLY A 306 -26.55 10.74 19.82
C GLY A 306 -27.67 11.07 18.82
N ILE A 307 -27.57 10.52 17.60
CA ILE A 307 -28.51 10.74 16.49
C ILE A 307 -29.27 9.44 16.24
N ASP A 308 -30.56 9.45 16.50
CA ASP A 308 -31.41 8.28 16.29
C ASP A 308 -31.66 7.99 14.79
N ALA A 309 -32.13 6.78 14.47
CA ALA A 309 -32.35 6.33 13.11
C ALA A 309 -33.35 7.23 12.33
N GLU A 310 -34.40 7.77 12.99
CA GLU A 310 -35.38 8.66 12.35
C GLU A 310 -34.73 9.99 11.92
N THR A 311 -33.85 10.53 12.75
CA THR A 311 -33.05 11.74 12.44
C THR A 311 -32.01 11.46 11.39
N PHE A 312 -31.38 10.28 11.45
CA PHE A 312 -30.34 9.85 10.50
C PHE A 312 -30.89 9.69 9.09
N GLU A 313 -32.10 9.17 8.92
CA GLU A 313 -32.77 8.99 7.62
C GLU A 313 -33.40 10.27 7.03
N ASP A 314 -33.52 11.34 7.82
CA ASP A 314 -34.18 12.60 7.43
C ASP A 314 -33.14 13.72 7.25
N GLU A 315 -32.91 14.14 5.99
CA GLU A 315 -31.91 15.16 5.65
C GLU A 315 -32.10 16.47 6.42
N GLU A 316 -33.36 16.96 6.56
CA GLU A 316 -33.60 18.23 7.23
C GLU A 316 -33.42 18.12 8.76
N LYS A 317 -33.82 16.98 9.37
CA LYS A 317 -33.52 16.71 10.79
C LYS A 317 -32.03 16.59 11.02
N LEU A 318 -31.31 15.85 10.16
CA LEU A 318 -29.87 15.70 10.22
C LEU A 318 -29.18 17.07 10.08
N ARG A 319 -29.62 17.91 9.15
CA ARG A 319 -29.09 19.28 8.97
C ARG A 319 -29.26 20.13 10.24
N ILE A 320 -30.44 20.08 10.86
CA ILE A 320 -30.72 20.83 12.08
C ILE A 320 -29.81 20.36 13.24
N ILE A 321 -29.62 19.04 13.38
CA ILE A 321 -28.74 18.50 14.45
C ILE A 321 -27.28 18.82 14.19
N THR A 322 -26.84 18.75 12.93
CA THR A 322 -25.47 19.11 12.50
C THR A 322 -25.16 20.57 12.88
N MET A 323 -26.10 21.49 12.63
CA MET A 323 -25.97 22.89 13.06
C MET A 323 -25.93 23.03 14.59
N LYS A 324 -26.80 22.30 15.33
CA LYS A 324 -26.81 22.33 16.80
C LYS A 324 -25.50 21.83 17.41
N LYS A 325 -24.82 20.91 16.72
CA LYS A 325 -23.48 20.41 17.10
C LYS A 325 -22.37 21.40 16.80
N GLY A 326 -22.65 22.50 16.09
CA GLY A 326 -21.69 23.56 15.75
C GLY A 326 -21.01 23.40 14.40
N TYR A 327 -21.42 22.44 13.60
CA TYR A 327 -20.91 22.29 12.23
C TYR A 327 -21.63 23.23 11.25
N LYS A 328 -20.94 23.57 10.17
CA LYS A 328 -21.53 24.38 9.10
C LYS A 328 -22.49 23.53 8.26
N ALA A 329 -23.75 23.84 8.28
CA ALA A 329 -24.78 23.16 7.50
C ALA A 329 -25.84 24.16 6.99
N PRO A 330 -25.48 25.10 6.06
CA PRO A 330 -26.45 26.02 5.47
C PRO A 330 -27.56 25.27 4.70
N ARG A 331 -28.63 25.98 4.32
CA ARG A 331 -29.67 25.37 3.46
C ARG A 331 -29.07 24.92 2.13
N GLY A 332 -29.40 23.70 1.70
CA GLY A 332 -28.89 23.09 0.48
C GLY A 332 -27.57 22.38 0.66
N THR A 333 -27.06 22.20 1.91
CA THR A 333 -25.99 21.27 2.20
C THR A 333 -26.48 19.85 1.90
N SER A 334 -25.74 19.09 1.11
CA SER A 334 -26.11 17.73 0.73
C SER A 334 -26.16 16.79 1.94
N TYR A 335 -26.92 15.71 1.83
CA TYR A 335 -26.95 14.68 2.86
C TYR A 335 -25.55 14.13 3.17
N ASP A 336 -24.74 13.90 2.15
CA ASP A 336 -23.37 13.40 2.26
C ASP A 336 -22.47 14.36 3.06
N ASP A 337 -22.55 15.67 2.79
CA ASP A 337 -21.78 16.67 3.54
C ASP A 337 -22.20 16.72 5.02
N LEU A 338 -23.49 16.54 5.31
CA LEU A 338 -24.01 16.44 6.68
C LEU A 338 -23.50 15.19 7.37
N PHE A 339 -23.58 14.04 6.69
CA PHE A 339 -23.08 12.76 7.16
C PHE A 339 -21.58 12.86 7.47
N PHE A 340 -20.75 13.26 6.51
CA PHE A 340 -19.29 13.34 6.68
C PHE A 340 -18.88 14.38 7.72
N SER A 341 -19.61 15.49 7.87
CA SER A 341 -19.33 16.49 8.91
C SER A 341 -19.40 15.90 10.32
N ILE A 342 -20.31 14.94 10.56
CA ILE A 342 -20.44 14.27 11.85
C ILE A 342 -19.50 13.06 11.91
N PHE A 343 -19.50 12.24 10.87
CA PHE A 343 -18.79 10.97 10.82
C PHE A 343 -17.28 11.15 11.03
N MET A 344 -16.65 12.03 10.25
CA MET A 344 -15.19 12.28 10.33
C MET A 344 -14.75 12.89 11.66
N ASN A 345 -15.61 13.66 12.33
CA ASN A 345 -15.23 14.34 13.57
C ASN A 345 -15.60 13.59 14.84
N GLU A 346 -16.71 12.84 14.84
CA GLU A 346 -17.22 12.23 16.07
C GLU A 346 -17.16 10.70 16.07
N ILE A 347 -17.11 10.04 14.90
CA ILE A 347 -17.23 8.59 14.76
C ILE A 347 -15.92 7.96 14.28
N GLU A 348 -15.44 8.32 13.10
CA GLU A 348 -14.29 7.71 12.44
C GLU A 348 -13.04 7.60 13.34
N PRO A 349 -12.62 8.64 14.09
CA PRO A 349 -11.44 8.56 14.94
C PRO A 349 -11.53 7.51 16.07
N LYS A 350 -12.72 6.97 16.34
CA LYS A 350 -12.97 5.97 17.40
C LYS A 350 -13.10 4.55 16.83
N LEU A 351 -13.13 4.41 15.50
CA LEU A 351 -13.34 3.13 14.84
C LEU A 351 -12.07 2.30 14.76
N GLY A 352 -12.21 1.01 15.01
CA GLY A 352 -11.14 0.05 14.72
C GLY A 352 -9.89 0.17 15.58
N LEU A 353 -9.91 0.81 16.75
CA LEU A 353 -8.72 1.12 17.56
C LEU A 353 -7.95 -0.13 18.03
N ASN A 354 -8.67 -1.19 18.43
CA ASN A 354 -8.07 -2.42 18.91
C ASN A 354 -8.32 -3.61 17.98
N LYS A 355 -9.30 -3.52 17.10
CA LYS A 355 -9.69 -4.53 16.12
C LYS A 355 -10.38 -3.85 14.96
N PRO A 356 -10.13 -4.22 13.69
CA PRO A 356 -10.86 -3.65 12.57
C PRO A 356 -12.37 -3.77 12.76
N VAL A 357 -13.12 -2.80 12.27
CA VAL A 357 -14.58 -2.79 12.29
C VAL A 357 -15.14 -2.63 10.89
N ILE A 358 -16.15 -3.39 10.57
CA ILE A 358 -16.91 -3.29 9.32
C ILE A 358 -18.12 -2.41 9.62
N VAL A 359 -18.17 -1.24 8.98
CA VAL A 359 -19.31 -0.35 8.98
C VAL A 359 -20.15 -0.64 7.73
N TYR A 360 -21.42 -1.01 7.89
CA TYR A 360 -22.25 -1.44 6.78
C TYR A 360 -23.63 -0.78 6.78
N GLU A 361 -24.39 -0.99 5.71
CA GLU A 361 -25.70 -0.38 5.49
C GLU A 361 -25.62 1.16 5.50
N TYR A 362 -24.87 1.70 4.56
CA TYR A 362 -24.82 3.14 4.30
C TYR A 362 -26.16 3.63 3.71
N PRO A 363 -26.51 4.91 3.90
CA PRO A 363 -27.72 5.48 3.28
C PRO A 363 -27.73 5.29 1.76
N ALA A 364 -28.92 5.03 1.19
CA ALA A 364 -29.07 4.80 -0.24
C ALA A 364 -28.70 6.01 -1.11
N SER A 365 -28.76 7.25 -0.56
CA SER A 365 -28.23 8.45 -1.22
C SER A 365 -26.74 8.41 -1.44
N MET A 366 -26.01 7.66 -0.60
CA MET A 366 -24.56 7.48 -0.66
C MET A 366 -24.17 6.14 -1.30
N ALA A 367 -25.09 5.48 -1.98
CA ALA A 367 -24.89 4.14 -2.50
C ALA A 367 -23.86 4.05 -3.65
N ALA A 368 -23.60 5.16 -4.36
CA ALA A 368 -22.77 5.15 -5.57
C ALA A 368 -23.17 4.00 -6.54
N LEU A 369 -22.30 3.02 -6.71
CA LEU A 369 -22.52 1.84 -7.56
C LEU A 369 -23.00 0.60 -6.79
N ALA A 370 -23.41 0.77 -5.52
CA ALA A 370 -23.92 -0.29 -4.68
C ALA A 370 -25.41 -0.54 -4.90
N LYS A 371 -25.82 -1.80 -4.75
CA LYS A 371 -27.22 -2.22 -4.76
C LYS A 371 -27.92 -1.77 -3.47
N LYS A 372 -29.19 -1.37 -3.56
CA LYS A 372 -30.03 -1.11 -2.37
C LYS A 372 -30.38 -2.41 -1.66
N CYS A 373 -30.47 -2.36 -0.31
CA CYS A 373 -30.89 -3.50 0.49
C CYS A 373 -32.35 -3.92 0.15
N ALA A 374 -32.55 -5.19 -0.11
CA ALA A 374 -33.86 -5.74 -0.47
C ALA A 374 -34.91 -5.57 0.65
N GLY A 375 -34.49 -5.61 1.91
CA GLY A 375 -35.38 -5.48 3.08
C GLY A 375 -35.71 -4.03 3.45
N ASN A 376 -34.85 -3.08 3.12
CA ASN A 376 -35.04 -1.65 3.37
C ASN A 376 -34.26 -0.83 2.35
N SER A 377 -34.96 -0.30 1.35
CA SER A 377 -34.37 0.49 0.26
C SER A 377 -33.82 1.86 0.69
N ALA A 378 -33.98 2.27 1.95
CA ALA A 378 -33.30 3.44 2.50
C ALA A 378 -31.79 3.25 2.68
N TYR A 379 -31.31 1.98 2.65
CA TYR A 379 -29.92 1.61 2.81
C TYR A 379 -29.37 0.87 1.58
N ALA A 380 -28.06 0.90 1.44
CA ALA A 380 -27.33 0.16 0.42
C ALA A 380 -26.57 -1.04 1.02
N GLU A 381 -26.40 -2.10 0.26
CA GLU A 381 -25.52 -3.23 0.55
C GLU A 381 -24.07 -2.81 0.32
N ARG A 382 -23.61 -1.82 1.10
CA ARG A 382 -22.26 -1.21 1.07
C ARG A 382 -21.64 -1.30 2.45
N PHE A 383 -20.35 -1.55 2.47
CA PHE A 383 -19.56 -1.47 3.69
C PHE A 383 -18.21 -0.80 3.47
N GLU A 384 -17.67 -0.27 4.54
CA GLU A 384 -16.29 0.18 4.64
C GLU A 384 -15.63 -0.47 5.85
N VAL A 385 -14.33 -0.68 5.78
CA VAL A 385 -13.53 -1.19 6.89
C VAL A 385 -12.69 -0.07 7.48
N TYR A 386 -12.79 0.07 8.79
CA TYR A 386 -11.97 1.00 9.55
C TYR A 386 -11.02 0.25 10.48
N VAL A 387 -9.77 0.68 10.51
CA VAL A 387 -8.74 0.18 11.40
C VAL A 387 -7.92 1.34 11.95
N ALA A 388 -7.83 1.44 13.28
CA ALA A 388 -7.14 2.53 13.98
C ALA A 388 -7.56 3.94 13.49
N GLY A 389 -8.85 4.16 13.22
CA GLY A 389 -9.40 5.42 12.70
C GLY A 389 -9.07 5.69 11.23
N MET A 390 -8.61 4.69 10.49
CA MET A 390 -8.25 4.81 9.08
C MET A 390 -9.17 3.90 8.24
N GLU A 391 -9.84 4.47 7.24
CA GLU A 391 -10.55 3.70 6.22
C GLU A 391 -9.56 2.86 5.40
N LEU A 392 -9.78 1.55 5.35
CA LEU A 392 -8.94 0.61 4.61
C LEU A 392 -9.51 0.25 3.25
N CYS A 393 -10.84 0.08 3.16
CA CYS A 393 -11.50 -0.30 1.92
C CYS A 393 -12.96 0.15 1.88
N ASN A 394 -13.51 0.21 0.66
CA ASN A 394 -14.92 0.46 0.36
C ASN A 394 -15.43 -0.64 -0.58
N ALA A 395 -16.54 -1.27 -0.24
CA ALA A 395 -17.03 -2.46 -0.89
C ALA A 395 -18.56 -2.58 -0.86
N PHE A 396 -19.12 -3.33 -1.81
CA PHE A 396 -20.56 -3.46 -1.90
C PHE A 396 -21.01 -4.65 -2.74
N THR A 397 -22.30 -4.99 -2.65
CA THR A 397 -23.00 -5.74 -3.69
C THR A 397 -23.21 -4.82 -4.87
N GLU A 398 -22.80 -5.27 -6.05
CA GLU A 398 -22.81 -4.46 -7.26
C GLU A 398 -24.19 -4.16 -7.78
N LEU A 399 -24.48 -2.90 -8.12
CA LEU A 399 -25.66 -2.55 -8.87
C LEU A 399 -25.52 -3.07 -10.30
N ASN A 400 -26.43 -3.94 -10.69
CA ASN A 400 -26.47 -4.55 -12.02
C ASN A 400 -27.76 -4.21 -12.81
N ASP A 401 -28.57 -3.27 -12.32
CA ASP A 401 -29.72 -2.72 -13.04
C ASP A 401 -29.26 -1.52 -13.90
N PRO A 402 -29.31 -1.62 -15.25
CA PRO A 402 -28.85 -0.56 -16.13
C PRO A 402 -29.71 0.72 -16.02
N CYS A 403 -31.02 0.58 -15.78
CA CYS A 403 -31.92 1.74 -15.68
C CYS A 403 -31.62 2.54 -14.41
N GLU A 404 -31.52 1.86 -13.25
CA GLU A 404 -31.16 2.52 -12.00
C GLU A 404 -29.75 3.14 -12.08
N GLN A 405 -28.81 2.48 -12.75
CA GLN A 405 -27.46 3.01 -12.92
C GLN A 405 -27.43 4.28 -13.78
N GLU A 406 -28.20 4.32 -14.87
CA GLU A 406 -28.28 5.50 -15.73
C GLU A 406 -28.92 6.69 -14.97
N GLU A 407 -29.97 6.45 -14.20
CA GLU A 407 -30.60 7.47 -13.35
C GLU A 407 -29.60 8.04 -12.32
N ARG A 408 -28.83 7.19 -11.66
CA ARG A 408 -27.81 7.63 -10.70
C ARG A 408 -26.70 8.44 -11.37
N PHE A 409 -26.18 8.02 -12.51
CA PHE A 409 -25.19 8.78 -13.25
C PHE A 409 -25.70 10.16 -13.71
N ALA A 410 -26.96 10.24 -14.11
CA ALA A 410 -27.56 11.53 -14.45
C ALA A 410 -27.61 12.46 -13.24
N PHE A 411 -27.99 11.94 -12.09
CA PHE A 411 -28.01 12.68 -10.81
C PHE A 411 -26.60 13.12 -10.39
N GLU A 412 -25.62 12.21 -10.39
CA GLU A 412 -24.23 12.49 -10.00
C GLU A 412 -23.59 13.54 -10.93
N ARG A 413 -23.88 13.48 -12.24
CA ARG A 413 -23.44 14.50 -13.19
C ARG A 413 -24.02 15.87 -12.86
N GLU A 414 -25.32 15.95 -12.50
CA GLU A 414 -25.94 17.21 -12.08
C GLU A 414 -25.27 17.77 -10.81
N GLU A 415 -24.99 16.92 -9.84
CA GLU A 415 -24.30 17.33 -8.61
C GLU A 415 -22.88 17.85 -8.92
N ARG A 416 -22.12 17.19 -9.80
CA ARG A 416 -20.81 17.69 -10.26
C ARG A 416 -20.91 19.10 -10.85
N ILE A 417 -21.89 19.33 -11.72
CA ILE A 417 -22.11 20.64 -12.35
C ILE A 417 -22.48 21.69 -11.29
N LYS A 418 -23.35 21.36 -10.31
CA LYS A 418 -23.68 22.26 -9.19
C LYS A 418 -22.47 22.62 -8.34
N MET A 419 -21.54 21.69 -8.16
CA MET A 419 -20.26 21.91 -7.46
C MET A 419 -19.25 22.71 -8.29
N GLY A 420 -19.57 23.09 -9.54
CA GLY A 420 -18.66 23.80 -10.44
C GLY A 420 -17.50 22.96 -10.96
N LYS A 421 -17.62 21.63 -10.93
CA LYS A 421 -16.64 20.70 -11.48
C LYS A 421 -16.80 20.53 -12.99
N GLU A 422 -15.77 19.97 -13.65
CA GLU A 422 -15.80 19.69 -15.08
C GLU A 422 -16.96 18.75 -15.42
N ASP A 423 -17.74 19.13 -16.44
CA ASP A 423 -18.80 18.30 -17.01
C ASP A 423 -18.21 17.38 -18.08
N TYR A 424 -18.38 16.08 -17.91
CA TYR A 424 -18.07 15.07 -18.89
C TYR A 424 -19.23 14.10 -19.07
N ALA A 425 -19.28 13.46 -20.22
CA ALA A 425 -20.39 12.55 -20.54
C ALA A 425 -20.34 11.28 -19.68
N VAL A 426 -21.53 10.71 -19.45
CA VAL A 426 -21.66 9.37 -18.87
C VAL A 426 -21.05 8.32 -19.82
N ASP A 427 -20.32 7.33 -19.29
CA ASP A 427 -19.81 6.20 -20.08
C ASP A 427 -20.97 5.29 -20.53
N GLN A 428 -21.52 5.59 -21.71
CA GLN A 428 -22.59 4.80 -22.32
C GLN A 428 -22.15 3.36 -22.62
N SER A 429 -20.84 3.10 -22.77
CA SER A 429 -20.35 1.74 -22.95
C SER A 429 -20.42 0.90 -21.67
N PHE A 430 -20.42 1.55 -20.50
CA PHE A 430 -20.65 0.87 -19.23
C PHE A 430 -22.14 0.52 -19.07
N ILE A 431 -23.06 1.45 -19.38
CA ILE A 431 -24.51 1.17 -19.38
C ILE A 431 -24.83 0.02 -20.35
N ALA A 432 -24.32 0.07 -21.57
CA ALA A 432 -24.52 -1.00 -22.55
C ALA A 432 -23.95 -2.37 -22.05
N ALA A 433 -22.88 -2.38 -21.27
CA ALA A 433 -22.38 -3.60 -20.68
C ALA A 433 -23.35 -4.15 -19.61
N LEU A 434 -23.95 -3.29 -18.77
CA LEU A 434 -24.99 -3.72 -17.82
C LEU A 434 -26.25 -4.24 -18.54
N GLU A 435 -26.67 -3.61 -19.65
CA GLU A 435 -27.77 -4.08 -20.49
C GLU A 435 -27.50 -5.45 -21.11
N PHE A 436 -26.24 -5.71 -21.47
CA PHE A 436 -25.81 -7.02 -21.97
C PHE A 436 -25.94 -8.12 -20.89
N GLY A 437 -25.83 -7.74 -19.61
CA GLY A 437 -26.08 -8.59 -18.46
C GLY A 437 -24.85 -8.80 -17.59
N MET A 438 -24.80 -8.13 -16.44
CA MET A 438 -23.82 -8.38 -15.39
C MET A 438 -24.40 -9.36 -14.35
N PRO A 439 -23.72 -10.46 -14.02
CA PRO A 439 -24.20 -11.36 -12.97
C PRO A 439 -24.25 -10.63 -11.62
N PRO A 440 -25.15 -11.04 -10.68
CA PRO A 440 -25.05 -10.57 -9.31
C PRO A 440 -23.64 -10.77 -8.79
N SER A 441 -23.03 -9.74 -8.23
CA SER A 441 -21.61 -9.75 -7.87
C SER A 441 -21.38 -8.91 -6.64
N GLY A 442 -20.32 -9.19 -5.90
CA GLY A 442 -19.75 -8.32 -4.89
C GLY A 442 -18.35 -7.86 -5.31
N GLY A 443 -17.97 -6.66 -4.90
CA GLY A 443 -16.65 -6.08 -5.18
C GLY A 443 -16.10 -5.25 -4.03
N ASN A 444 -14.79 -5.04 -4.04
CA ASN A 444 -14.08 -4.25 -3.02
C ASN A 444 -12.92 -3.48 -3.66
N ALA A 445 -12.76 -2.24 -3.22
CA ALA A 445 -11.61 -1.38 -3.50
C ALA A 445 -10.83 -1.15 -2.19
N LEU A 446 -9.61 -1.68 -2.10
CA LEU A 446 -8.75 -1.62 -0.92
C LEU A 446 -7.47 -0.83 -1.21
N GLY A 447 -7.18 0.16 -0.35
CA GLY A 447 -5.95 0.96 -0.43
C GLY A 447 -4.72 0.15 0.00
N VAL A 448 -3.90 -0.30 -0.97
CA VAL A 448 -2.68 -1.08 -0.69
C VAL A 448 -1.69 -0.27 0.14
N ASP A 449 -1.54 1.02 -0.14
CA ASP A 449 -0.63 1.88 0.62
C ASP A 449 -1.03 1.98 2.09
N ARG A 450 -2.34 2.14 2.38
CA ARG A 450 -2.88 2.16 3.76
C ARG A 450 -2.72 0.80 4.45
N LEU A 451 -2.90 -0.31 3.72
CA LEU A 451 -2.63 -1.64 4.27
C LEU A 451 -1.15 -1.83 4.61
N VAL A 452 -0.24 -1.35 3.76
CA VAL A 452 1.21 -1.36 4.06
C VAL A 452 1.52 -0.47 5.26
N MET A 453 0.92 0.72 5.37
CA MET A 453 1.07 1.58 6.56
C MET A 453 0.71 0.83 7.84
N LEU A 454 -0.44 0.15 7.86
CA LEU A 454 -0.87 -0.67 9.00
C LEU A 454 0.15 -1.76 9.34
N LEU A 455 0.58 -2.55 8.35
CA LEU A 455 1.45 -3.71 8.54
C LEU A 455 2.93 -3.35 8.80
N THR A 456 3.30 -2.08 8.66
CA THR A 456 4.69 -1.60 8.86
C THR A 456 4.83 -0.53 9.93
N ASP A 457 3.76 -0.25 10.69
CA ASP A 457 3.70 0.82 11.70
C ASP A 457 4.13 2.18 11.13
N SER A 458 3.56 2.54 10.01
CA SER A 458 3.88 3.81 9.30
C SER A 458 2.69 4.76 9.36
N PRO A 459 2.76 5.85 10.13
CA PRO A 459 1.64 6.79 10.30
C PRO A 459 1.41 7.71 9.09
N ASP A 460 2.31 7.70 8.12
CA ASP A 460 2.31 8.58 6.97
C ASP A 460 2.51 7.76 5.68
N ILE A 461 1.63 7.95 4.70
CA ILE A 461 1.68 7.26 3.41
C ILE A 461 3.02 7.48 2.68
N ARG A 462 3.69 8.62 2.93
CA ARG A 462 5.00 8.93 2.36
C ARG A 462 6.09 7.97 2.84
N ASP A 463 5.94 7.38 4.02
CA ASP A 463 6.90 6.44 4.59
C ASP A 463 6.87 5.06 3.92
N VAL A 464 5.85 4.80 3.12
CA VAL A 464 5.65 3.54 2.38
C VAL A 464 5.77 3.71 0.86
N LEU A 465 6.24 4.85 0.38
CA LEU A 465 6.46 5.18 -1.03
C LEU A 465 7.90 5.60 -1.27
N PHE A 466 8.54 5.11 -2.35
CA PHE A 466 9.86 5.59 -2.77
C PHE A 466 9.81 7.03 -3.31
N PHE A 467 8.72 7.39 -4.00
CA PHE A 467 8.53 8.67 -4.65
C PHE A 467 7.14 9.22 -4.30
N PRO A 468 6.94 9.73 -3.06
CA PRO A 468 5.72 10.44 -2.73
C PRO A 468 5.64 11.74 -3.52
N HIS A 469 4.43 12.24 -3.78
CA HIS A 469 4.21 13.45 -4.58
C HIS A 469 5.06 14.65 -4.14
N LYS A 470 5.29 14.82 -2.84
CA LYS A 470 6.12 15.93 -2.31
C LYS A 470 7.60 15.85 -2.70
N ASP A 471 8.06 14.71 -3.18
CA ASP A 471 9.45 14.48 -3.58
C ASP A 471 9.67 14.67 -5.09
N LEU A 472 8.57 14.84 -5.86
CA LEU A 472 8.58 15.08 -7.29
C LEU A 472 8.64 16.59 -7.59
#